data_3c121d9c79833f5433a1b3361515a799
#
_entry.id   3c121d9c79833f5433a1b3361515a799
#
_cell.length_a   1.000
_cell.length_b   1.000
_cell.length_c   1.000
_cell.angle_alpha   90.00
_cell.angle_beta   90.00
_cell.angle_gamma   90.00
#
_symmetry.space_group_name_H-M   'P 1'
#
loop_
_entity.id
_entity.type
_entity.pdbx_description
1 polymer ?
#
loop_
_entity_poly.entity_id
_entity_poly.type
_entity_poly.pdbx_seq_one_letter_code
_entity_poly.pdbx_strand_id
1 'polypeptide(L)'
;MSWLYCRWERGSRYYEARIQQDLWGEWVLVQAWGRRGAAWVQQRNIPCENYPATLARFKRVQRRRLQRGYHEVARTSLDVS
;
A
#
# COMPACT_ATOMS: atom_id res chain seq x y z
N MET A 1 13.00 -7.20 8.28
CA MET A 1 11.73 -6.54 7.96
C MET A 1 11.77 -6.06 6.52
N SER A 2 10.65 -6.04 5.85
CA SER A 2 10.61 -5.68 4.43
C SER A 2 9.73 -4.48 4.19
N TRP A 3 10.21 -3.54 3.38
CA TRP A 3 9.37 -2.51 2.80
C TRP A 3 8.66 -3.16 1.64
N LEU A 4 7.33 -3.09 1.66
CA LEU A 4 6.48 -3.73 0.66
C LEU A 4 5.75 -2.67 -0.14
N TYR A 5 5.53 -2.96 -1.41
CA TYR A 5 4.72 -2.14 -2.29
C TYR A 5 3.85 -3.07 -3.12
N CYS A 6 2.59 -2.72 -3.28
CA CYS A 6 1.69 -3.45 -4.14
C CYS A 6 0.74 -2.49 -4.85
N ARG A 7 0.45 -2.79 -6.11
CA ARG A 7 -0.53 -2.04 -6.89
C ARG A 7 -1.57 -3.01 -7.43
N TRP A 8 -2.81 -2.59 -7.29
CA TRP A 8 -3.97 -3.32 -7.81
C TRP A 8 -4.73 -2.43 -8.77
N GLU A 9 -5.38 -3.05 -9.77
CA GLU A 9 -6.18 -2.32 -10.75
C GLU A 9 -7.51 -3.03 -10.97
N ARG A 10 -8.51 -2.22 -11.29
CA ARG A 10 -9.84 -2.69 -11.69
C ARG A 10 -10.40 -1.69 -12.69
N GLY A 11 -10.49 -2.08 -13.97
CA GLY A 11 -10.87 -1.16 -15.03
C GLY A 11 -9.93 0.04 -15.08
N SER A 12 -10.48 1.25 -15.01
CA SER A 12 -9.69 2.48 -15.01
C SER A 12 -9.21 2.90 -13.63
N ARG A 13 -9.58 2.17 -12.57
CA ARG A 13 -9.21 2.52 -11.19
C ARG A 13 -7.96 1.77 -10.76
N TYR A 14 -7.16 2.40 -9.90
CA TYR A 14 -6.02 1.76 -9.29
C TYR A 14 -5.98 2.06 -7.79
N TYR A 15 -5.27 1.20 -7.08
CA TYR A 15 -5.05 1.33 -5.64
C TYR A 15 -3.63 0.85 -5.34
N GLU A 16 -2.90 1.60 -4.51
CA GLU A 16 -1.54 1.22 -4.12
C GLU A 16 -1.44 1.23 -2.61
N ALA A 17 -0.62 0.35 -2.08
CA ALA A 17 -0.26 0.33 -0.66
C ALA A 17 1.22 0.03 -0.54
N ARG A 18 1.88 0.70 0.41
CA ARG A 18 3.28 0.44 0.71
C ARG A 18 3.53 0.54 2.19
N ILE A 19 4.46 -0.28 2.65
CA ILE A 19 5.00 -0.23 4.00
C ILE A 19 6.35 0.45 3.90
N GLN A 20 6.55 1.50 4.69
CA GLN A 20 7.83 2.21 4.73
C GLN A 20 8.04 2.83 6.10
N GLN A 21 9.26 3.29 6.35
CA GLN A 21 9.57 4.08 7.53
C GLN A 21 9.64 5.54 7.14
N ASP A 22 9.22 6.42 8.05
CA ASP A 22 9.36 7.86 7.85
C ASP A 22 10.79 8.31 8.24
N LEU A 23 11.01 9.64 8.26
CA LEU A 23 12.33 10.21 8.56
C LEU A 23 12.80 9.91 9.99
N TRP A 24 11.88 9.58 10.89
CA TRP A 24 12.20 9.26 12.28
C TRP A 24 12.23 7.76 12.55
N GLY A 25 12.12 6.95 11.50
CA GLY A 25 12.15 5.50 11.62
C GLY A 25 10.84 4.88 12.05
N GLU A 26 9.75 5.64 12.09
CA GLU A 26 8.44 5.10 12.43
C GLU A 26 7.79 4.42 11.23
N TRP A 27 7.11 3.31 11.49
CA TRP A 27 6.46 2.55 10.44
C TRP A 27 5.16 3.21 10.01
N VAL A 28 4.96 3.28 8.70
CA VAL A 28 3.81 3.95 8.09
C VAL A 28 3.26 3.08 6.97
N LEU A 29 1.93 2.96 6.91
CA LEU A 29 1.25 2.40 5.75
C LEU A 29 0.81 3.57 4.88
N VAL A 30 1.32 3.64 3.66
CA VAL A 30 0.95 4.67 2.68
C VAL A 30 0.00 4.04 1.68
N GLN A 31 -1.16 4.67 1.52
CA GLN A 31 -2.20 4.25 0.57
C GLN A 31 -2.40 5.35 -0.45
N ALA A 32 -2.53 4.97 -1.72
CA ALA A 32 -2.83 5.91 -2.80
C ALA A 32 -3.84 5.26 -3.73
N TRP A 33 -4.78 6.04 -4.26
CA TRP A 33 -5.79 5.51 -5.16
C TRP A 33 -6.29 6.62 -6.08
N GLY A 34 -6.89 6.21 -7.19
CA GLY A 34 -7.41 7.16 -8.17
C GLY A 34 -7.79 6.45 -9.46
N ARG A 35 -7.85 7.24 -10.53
CA ARG A 35 -8.09 6.73 -11.88
C ARG A 35 -6.82 6.86 -12.70
N ARG A 36 -6.55 5.86 -13.53
CA ARG A 36 -5.39 5.90 -14.43
C ARG A 36 -5.53 7.09 -15.37
N GLY A 37 -4.44 7.84 -15.53
CA GLY A 37 -4.42 9.04 -16.38
C GLY A 37 -4.99 10.29 -15.75
N ALA A 38 -5.49 10.22 -14.53
CA ALA A 38 -5.95 11.41 -13.82
C ALA A 38 -4.77 12.28 -13.38
N ALA A 39 -5.00 13.60 -13.35
CA ALA A 39 -3.95 14.56 -13.03
C ALA A 39 -3.60 14.57 -11.53
N TRP A 40 -4.45 14.02 -10.68
CA TRP A 40 -4.23 14.01 -9.24
C TRP A 40 -4.62 12.67 -8.64
N VAL A 41 -4.06 12.38 -7.47
CA VAL A 41 -4.24 11.13 -6.76
C VAL A 41 -4.60 11.44 -5.32
N GLN A 42 -5.44 10.60 -4.73
CA GLN A 42 -5.71 10.66 -3.30
C GLN A 42 -4.68 9.80 -2.57
N GLN A 43 -4.21 10.30 -1.43
CA GLN A 43 -3.20 9.61 -0.65
C GLN A 43 -3.53 9.71 0.83
N ARG A 44 -3.21 8.65 1.57
CA ARG A 44 -3.41 8.59 3.01
C ARG A 44 -2.21 7.89 3.65
N ASN A 45 -1.66 8.52 4.69
CA ASN A 45 -0.56 7.95 5.46
C ASN A 45 -1.08 7.55 6.84
N ILE A 46 -0.87 6.30 7.23
CA ILE A 46 -1.33 5.77 8.51
C ILE A 46 -0.12 5.37 9.34
N PRO A 47 0.23 6.14 10.37
CA PRO A 47 1.30 5.74 11.29
C PRO A 47 0.90 4.49 12.06
N CYS A 48 1.84 3.59 12.28
CA CYS A 48 1.62 2.34 12.98
C CYS A 48 2.67 2.18 14.08
N GLU A 49 2.32 1.41 15.12
CA GLU A 49 3.18 1.25 16.28
C GLU A 49 4.47 0.49 15.96
N ASN A 50 4.38 -0.49 15.07
CA ASN A 50 5.51 -1.35 14.76
C ASN A 50 5.28 -2.03 13.41
N TYR A 51 6.28 -2.76 12.94
CA TYR A 51 6.20 -3.46 11.67
C TYR A 51 5.06 -4.51 11.62
N PRO A 52 4.89 -5.39 12.62
CA PRO A 52 3.79 -6.35 12.58
C PRO A 52 2.41 -5.70 12.43
N ALA A 53 2.17 -4.58 13.11
CA ALA A 53 0.91 -3.85 12.99
C ALA A 53 0.73 -3.28 11.58
N THR A 54 1.80 -2.76 11.00
CA THR A 54 1.78 -2.22 9.63
C THR A 54 1.52 -3.33 8.61
N LEU A 55 2.18 -4.47 8.79
CA LEU A 55 1.99 -5.63 7.92
C LEU A 55 0.55 -6.15 7.98
N ALA A 56 -0.03 -6.19 9.18
CA ALA A 56 -1.42 -6.61 9.34
C ALA A 56 -2.39 -5.70 8.58
N ARG A 57 -2.15 -4.39 8.64
CA ARG A 57 -2.96 -3.42 7.89
C ARG A 57 -2.76 -3.58 6.38
N PHE A 58 -1.53 -3.79 5.93
CA PHE A 58 -1.23 -4.04 4.53
C PHE A 58 -1.99 -5.26 4.00
N LYS A 59 -1.94 -6.37 4.75
CA LYS A 59 -2.64 -7.60 4.37
C LYS A 59 -4.16 -7.41 4.33
N ARG A 60 -4.69 -6.58 5.21
CA ARG A 60 -6.12 -6.26 5.21
C ARG A 60 -6.52 -5.49 3.96
N VAL A 61 -5.71 -4.51 3.56
CA VAL A 61 -5.93 -3.75 2.33
C VAL A 61 -5.88 -4.70 1.12
N GLN A 62 -4.86 -5.55 1.05
CA GLN A 62 -4.71 -6.53 -0.01
C GLN A 62 -5.96 -7.41 -0.14
N ARG A 63 -6.40 -7.98 0.98
CA ARG A 63 -7.57 -8.85 0.98
C ARG A 63 -8.83 -8.09 0.51
N ARG A 64 -9.01 -6.87 0.98
CA ARG A 64 -10.16 -6.07 0.60
C ARG A 64 -10.15 -5.72 -0.89
N ARG A 65 -8.97 -5.43 -1.46
CA ARG A 65 -8.87 -5.15 -2.89
C ARG A 65 -9.25 -6.36 -3.72
N LEU A 66 -8.79 -7.54 -3.34
CA LEU A 66 -9.14 -8.77 -4.04
C LEU A 66 -10.63 -9.06 -3.92
N GLN A 67 -11.23 -8.86 -2.75
CA GLN A 67 -12.67 -9.03 -2.54
C GLN A 67 -13.50 -8.06 -3.39
N ARG A 68 -12.97 -6.87 -3.67
CA ARG A 68 -13.64 -5.86 -4.48
C ARG A 68 -13.39 -6.02 -5.99
N GLY A 69 -12.76 -7.11 -6.39
CA GLY A 69 -12.54 -7.42 -7.80
C GLY A 69 -11.31 -6.79 -8.41
N TYR A 70 -10.44 -6.18 -7.61
CA TYR A 70 -9.15 -5.70 -8.08
C TYR A 70 -8.21 -6.87 -8.27
N HIS A 71 -7.26 -6.74 -9.19
CA HIS A 71 -6.20 -7.73 -9.37
C HIS A 71 -4.84 -7.04 -9.24
N GLU A 72 -3.87 -7.80 -8.75
CA GLU A 72 -2.53 -7.29 -8.53
C GLU A 72 -1.80 -7.16 -9.86
N VAL A 73 -1.20 -5.99 -10.09
CA VAL A 73 -0.46 -5.71 -11.33
C VAL A 73 1.02 -5.42 -11.08
N ALA A 74 1.40 -5.12 -9.84
CA ALA A 74 2.80 -4.91 -9.49
C ALA A 74 3.02 -5.21 -8.02
N ARG A 75 4.22 -5.73 -7.70
CA ARG A 75 4.63 -6.01 -6.32
C ARG A 75 6.14 -5.85 -6.22
N THR A 76 6.57 -5.16 -5.17
CA THR A 76 7.98 -5.00 -4.87
C THR A 76 8.21 -5.24 -3.38
N SER A 77 9.32 -5.90 -3.05
CA SER A 77 9.73 -6.12 -1.67
C SER A 77 11.20 -5.77 -1.54
N LEU A 78 11.54 -4.95 -0.54
CA LEU A 78 12.91 -4.55 -0.25
C LEU A 78 13.19 -4.84 1.22
N ASP A 79 14.12 -5.76 1.49
CA ASP A 79 14.53 -6.07 2.85
C ASP A 79 15.35 -4.93 3.43
N VAL A 80 15.00 -4.55 4.66
CA VAL A 80 15.68 -3.51 5.43
C VAL A 80 16.16 -4.14 6.72
N SER A 81 17.44 -4.17 6.91
CA SER A 81 18.05 -4.75 8.11
C SER A 81 18.36 -3.69 9.16
#